data_555eacce510408bfdbda447d619611ff
#
_entry.id   555eacce510408bfdbda447d619611ff
#
_cell.length_a   1.000
_cell.length_b   1.000
_cell.length_c   1.000
_cell.angle_alpha   90.00
_cell.angle_beta   90.00
_cell.angle_gamma   90.00
#
_symmetry.space_group_name_H-M   'P 1'
#
loop_
_entity.id
_entity.type
_entity.pdbx_description
1 polymer ?
#
loop_
_entity_poly.entity_id
_entity_poly.type
_entity_poly.pdbx_seq_one_letter_code
_entity_poly.pdbx_strand_id
1 'polypeptide(L)'
;MTSPAGPASGPGPADLPGPARLPGVPAGQAPVTKHAEPAMGTVFSFTAVHGALPPDAVRAALAAACRVLHHCDALFSTWDAASPVSRFRRGEAVLSEMPPEFGAVLQECRVAKEASGGWFDPWAMPGGFDPTGLVKGWAIERAMDELRGAGLPGALINGGGDVAAFGSPGTGQRWRVGIRHPWRAEALACIVEIDAAVATSGGYERGPHLIDPGTGLPAARAASATVTGPNLALADALATGVAVGGDEALAVVAGLPGYAGYLIRPGGSEADTGGIDFVR
;
A
#
# COMPACT_ATOMS: atom_id res chain seq x y z
N MET A 1 -50.43 -56.45 37.66
CA MET A 1 -50.81 -55.04 37.39
C MET A 1 -49.65 -54.18 37.84
N THR A 2 -48.75 -53.90 36.95
CA THR A 2 -47.53 -53.09 37.17
C THR A 2 -47.68 -51.77 36.39
N SER A 3 -47.76 -50.65 37.11
CA SER A 3 -47.75 -49.30 36.51
C SER A 3 -46.44 -49.01 35.85
N PRO A 4 -46.42 -48.27 34.72
CA PRO A 4 -45.19 -47.84 34.06
C PRO A 4 -44.64 -46.57 34.75
N ALA A 5 -43.29 -46.56 34.87
CA ALA A 5 -42.54 -45.43 35.36
C ALA A 5 -42.57 -44.26 34.36
N GLY A 6 -42.73 -43.03 34.85
CA GLY A 6 -42.71 -41.81 34.08
C GLY A 6 -41.30 -41.43 33.62
N PRO A 7 -41.16 -40.59 32.57
CA PRO A 7 -39.87 -40.23 32.01
C PRO A 7 -39.09 -39.29 32.94
N ALA A 8 -37.78 -39.57 33.04
CA ALA A 8 -36.84 -38.77 33.80
C ALA A 8 -36.70 -37.34 33.19
N SER A 9 -36.77 -36.34 34.05
CA SER A 9 -36.50 -34.93 33.71
C SER A 9 -35.04 -34.78 33.27
N GLY A 10 -34.82 -34.29 32.04
CA GLY A 10 -33.52 -33.88 31.56
C GLY A 10 -32.99 -32.64 32.30
N PRO A 11 -31.68 -32.43 32.34
CA PRO A 11 -31.07 -31.30 33.02
C PRO A 11 -31.54 -29.96 32.39
N GLY A 12 -31.83 -29.00 33.25
CA GLY A 12 -32.26 -27.65 32.88
C GLY A 12 -31.13 -26.85 32.17
N PRO A 13 -31.47 -25.70 31.57
CA PRO A 13 -30.50 -24.87 30.87
C PRO A 13 -29.64 -24.12 31.88
N ALA A 14 -28.56 -24.75 32.33
CA ALA A 14 -27.55 -24.14 33.16
C ALA A 14 -26.19 -24.33 32.51
N ASP A 15 -25.46 -23.23 32.36
CA ASP A 15 -24.05 -23.13 32.10
C ASP A 15 -23.56 -23.48 30.68
N LEU A 16 -23.96 -22.61 29.71
CA LEU A 16 -23.02 -22.33 28.63
C LEU A 16 -21.92 -21.44 29.18
N PRO A 17 -20.63 -21.78 29.00
CA PRO A 17 -19.54 -20.91 29.38
C PRO A 17 -19.67 -19.59 28.62
N GLY A 18 -19.68 -18.49 29.35
CA GLY A 18 -19.68 -17.15 28.79
C GLY A 18 -18.53 -16.99 27.78
N PRO A 19 -18.64 -16.04 26.83
CA PRO A 19 -17.63 -15.84 25.81
C PRO A 19 -16.26 -15.72 26.46
N ALA A 20 -15.31 -16.55 26.01
CA ALA A 20 -13.93 -16.53 26.48
C ALA A 20 -13.43 -15.10 26.39
N ARG A 21 -13.01 -14.51 27.52
CA ARG A 21 -12.29 -13.24 27.51
C ARG A 21 -11.06 -13.43 26.64
N LEU A 22 -11.02 -12.69 25.53
CA LEU A 22 -9.79 -12.55 24.75
C LEU A 22 -8.65 -12.16 25.73
N PRO A 23 -7.44 -12.72 25.60
CA PRO A 23 -6.33 -12.39 26.46
C PRO A 23 -6.16 -10.87 26.48
N GLY A 24 -6.09 -10.29 27.68
CA GLY A 24 -6.03 -8.84 27.87
C GLY A 24 -4.83 -8.25 27.13
N VAL A 25 -5.07 -7.11 26.45
CA VAL A 25 -4.01 -6.29 25.87
C VAL A 25 -2.98 -6.01 26.99
N PRO A 26 -1.68 -6.24 26.79
CA PRO A 26 -0.66 -5.94 27.77
C PRO A 26 -0.80 -4.49 28.25
N ALA A 27 -0.73 -4.27 29.56
CA ALA A 27 -0.81 -2.93 30.15
C ALA A 27 0.29 -2.05 29.54
N GLY A 28 -0.11 -1.02 28.72
CA GLY A 28 0.82 -0.08 28.07
C GLY A 28 0.67 0.03 26.54
N GLN A 29 -0.09 -0.84 25.87
CA GLN A 29 -0.36 -0.66 24.44
C GLN A 29 -1.63 0.18 24.20
N ALA A 30 -1.51 1.20 23.36
CA ALA A 30 -2.67 1.96 22.91
C ALA A 30 -3.65 1.05 22.14
N PRO A 31 -4.98 1.23 22.30
CA PRO A 31 -5.96 0.50 21.51
C PRO A 31 -5.72 0.69 20.01
N VAL A 32 -5.87 -0.38 19.23
CA VAL A 32 -5.66 -0.39 17.79
C VAL A 32 -6.89 -0.98 17.09
N THR A 33 -7.36 -0.34 16.04
CA THR A 33 -8.33 -0.92 15.10
C THR A 33 -7.61 -1.38 13.84
N LYS A 34 -7.89 -2.60 13.40
CA LYS A 34 -7.51 -3.12 12.09
C LYS A 34 -8.73 -3.14 11.18
N HIS A 35 -8.54 -2.76 9.92
CA HIS A 35 -9.59 -2.78 8.91
C HIS A 35 -8.99 -3.25 7.58
N ALA A 36 -9.82 -3.86 6.72
CA ALA A 36 -9.43 -4.27 5.38
C ALA A 36 -10.49 -3.79 4.39
N GLU A 37 -10.07 -3.20 3.28
CA GLU A 37 -10.93 -2.62 2.26
C GLU A 37 -10.46 -3.01 0.87
N PRO A 38 -11.27 -3.69 0.04
CA PRO A 38 -10.93 -3.97 -1.35
C PRO A 38 -11.14 -2.72 -2.22
N ALA A 39 -10.09 -2.26 -2.91
CA ALA A 39 -10.14 -1.17 -3.88
C ALA A 39 -8.95 -1.27 -4.83
N MET A 40 -8.98 -0.60 -5.98
CA MET A 40 -7.87 -0.48 -6.94
C MET A 40 -7.21 -1.82 -7.30
N GLY A 41 -8.00 -2.89 -7.39
CA GLY A 41 -7.55 -4.24 -7.72
C GLY A 41 -6.71 -4.95 -6.66
N THR A 42 -6.70 -4.46 -5.41
CA THR A 42 -6.00 -5.06 -4.26
C THR A 42 -6.84 -4.94 -2.99
N VAL A 43 -6.29 -5.43 -1.87
CA VAL A 43 -6.87 -5.23 -0.54
C VAL A 43 -5.98 -4.28 0.24
N PHE A 44 -6.56 -3.18 0.69
CA PHE A 44 -5.90 -2.25 1.60
C PHE A 44 -6.10 -2.72 3.04
N SER A 45 -5.02 -2.84 3.79
CA SER A 45 -5.07 -3.12 5.23
C SER A 45 -4.68 -1.88 6.03
N PHE A 46 -5.48 -1.57 7.03
CA PHE A 46 -5.32 -0.42 7.91
C PHE A 46 -4.96 -0.89 9.31
N THR A 47 -4.07 -0.17 9.94
CA THR A 47 -3.81 -0.24 11.39
C THR A 47 -3.91 1.17 11.93
N ALA A 48 -4.94 1.45 12.74
CA ALA A 48 -5.24 2.77 13.30
C ALA A 48 -5.07 2.74 14.83
N VAL A 49 -4.19 3.58 15.36
CA VAL A 49 -3.94 3.73 16.79
C VAL A 49 -4.91 4.77 17.36
N HIS A 50 -5.67 4.43 18.38
CA HIS A 50 -6.76 5.28 18.89
C HIS A 50 -6.26 6.53 19.62
N GLY A 51 -5.19 6.40 20.41
CA GLY A 51 -4.82 7.46 21.36
C GLY A 51 -5.97 7.73 22.33
N ALA A 52 -6.41 8.99 22.38
CA ALA A 52 -7.57 9.42 23.20
C ALA A 52 -8.90 9.41 22.42
N LEU A 53 -8.90 9.03 21.14
CA LEU A 53 -10.11 9.04 20.32
C LEU A 53 -11.07 7.91 20.71
N PRO A 54 -12.39 8.18 20.77
CA PRO A 54 -13.37 7.13 20.97
C PRO A 54 -13.47 6.22 19.74
N PRO A 55 -13.84 4.94 19.90
CA PRO A 55 -13.92 3.98 18.80
C PRO A 55 -14.77 4.44 17.61
N ASP A 56 -15.84 5.20 17.85
CA ASP A 56 -16.70 5.71 16.79
C ASP A 56 -16.01 6.75 15.91
N ALA A 57 -15.19 7.63 16.50
CA ALA A 57 -14.38 8.58 15.75
C ALA A 57 -13.32 7.89 14.88
N VAL A 58 -12.68 6.83 15.41
CA VAL A 58 -11.73 6.02 14.64
C VAL A 58 -12.42 5.31 13.48
N ARG A 59 -13.63 4.74 13.70
CA ARG A 59 -14.40 4.12 12.61
C ARG A 59 -14.81 5.14 11.54
N ALA A 60 -15.21 6.34 11.94
CA ALA A 60 -15.56 7.41 11.02
C ALA A 60 -14.37 7.85 10.16
N ALA A 61 -13.17 7.96 10.76
CA ALA A 61 -11.93 8.28 10.06
C ALA A 61 -11.55 7.18 9.05
N LEU A 62 -11.62 5.92 9.44
CA LEU A 62 -11.39 4.78 8.54
C LEU A 62 -12.37 4.79 7.36
N ALA A 63 -13.66 5.03 7.62
CA ALA A 63 -14.66 5.13 6.55
C ALA A 63 -14.39 6.31 5.61
N ALA A 64 -13.86 7.45 6.10
CA ALA A 64 -13.44 8.56 5.25
C ALA A 64 -12.25 8.17 4.36
N ALA A 65 -11.23 7.54 4.94
CA ALA A 65 -10.08 7.04 4.21
C ALA A 65 -10.46 6.01 3.11
N CYS A 66 -11.38 5.08 3.42
CA CYS A 66 -11.90 4.14 2.43
C CYS A 66 -12.63 4.83 1.27
N ARG A 67 -13.44 5.87 1.55
CA ARG A 67 -14.10 6.66 0.48
C ARG A 67 -13.09 7.32 -0.45
N VAL A 68 -11.95 7.80 0.07
CA VAL A 68 -10.86 8.35 -0.76
C VAL A 68 -10.31 7.28 -1.69
N LEU A 69 -10.03 6.07 -1.21
CA LEU A 69 -9.55 4.97 -2.05
C LEU A 69 -10.53 4.61 -3.17
N HIS A 70 -11.83 4.49 -2.86
CA HIS A 70 -12.85 4.21 -3.86
C HIS A 70 -13.02 5.35 -4.87
N HIS A 71 -12.91 6.60 -4.44
CA HIS A 71 -12.93 7.74 -5.34
C HIS A 71 -11.74 7.71 -6.31
N CYS A 72 -10.54 7.45 -5.82
CA CYS A 72 -9.34 7.30 -6.66
C CYS A 72 -9.47 6.12 -7.62
N ASP A 73 -10.01 4.98 -7.18
CA ASP A 73 -10.29 3.83 -8.04
C ASP A 73 -11.21 4.20 -9.20
N ALA A 74 -12.32 4.87 -8.91
CA ALA A 74 -13.26 5.33 -9.93
C ALA A 74 -12.63 6.29 -10.94
N LEU A 75 -11.71 7.17 -10.52
CA LEU A 75 -11.04 8.13 -11.41
C LEU A 75 -9.95 7.50 -12.27
N PHE A 76 -9.16 6.58 -11.71
CA PHE A 76 -7.90 6.13 -12.29
C PHE A 76 -7.88 4.64 -12.67
N SER A 77 -9.00 3.92 -12.62
CA SER A 77 -9.09 2.54 -13.06
C SER A 77 -8.87 2.42 -14.57
N THR A 78 -7.76 1.84 -14.96
CA THR A 78 -7.47 1.55 -16.38
C THR A 78 -8.24 0.32 -16.90
N TRP A 79 -8.90 -0.42 -16.01
CA TRP A 79 -9.75 -1.58 -16.31
C TRP A 79 -11.20 -1.20 -16.58
N ASP A 80 -11.68 -0.10 -16.01
CA ASP A 80 -13.00 0.45 -16.29
C ASP A 80 -12.93 1.35 -17.54
N ALA A 81 -13.56 0.92 -18.61
CA ALA A 81 -13.60 1.67 -19.87
C ALA A 81 -14.32 3.03 -19.73
N ALA A 82 -15.22 3.18 -18.75
CA ALA A 82 -15.96 4.42 -18.48
C ALA A 82 -15.20 5.39 -17.56
N SER A 83 -14.12 4.96 -16.93
CA SER A 83 -13.35 5.81 -16.02
C SER A 83 -12.78 7.05 -16.72
N PRO A 84 -12.57 8.16 -15.99
CA PRO A 84 -11.93 9.35 -16.54
C PRO A 84 -10.57 9.07 -17.18
N VAL A 85 -9.70 8.27 -16.53
CA VAL A 85 -8.38 7.93 -17.08
C VAL A 85 -8.50 7.13 -18.38
N SER A 86 -9.42 6.18 -18.48
CA SER A 86 -9.61 5.38 -19.70
C SER A 86 -10.16 6.22 -20.86
N ARG A 87 -11.08 7.14 -20.58
CA ARG A 87 -11.60 8.09 -21.59
C ARG A 87 -10.50 9.05 -22.07
N PHE A 88 -9.69 9.57 -21.14
CA PHE A 88 -8.55 10.42 -21.47
C PHE A 88 -7.53 9.68 -22.35
N ARG A 89 -7.20 8.44 -22.02
CA ARG A 89 -6.28 7.58 -22.80
C ARG A 89 -6.75 7.39 -24.24
N ARG A 90 -8.06 7.27 -24.46
CA ARG A 90 -8.64 7.11 -25.81
C ARG A 90 -8.86 8.44 -26.55
N GLY A 91 -8.53 9.58 -25.94
CA GLY A 91 -8.78 10.91 -26.51
C GLY A 91 -10.26 11.31 -26.52
N GLU A 92 -11.12 10.63 -25.75
CA GLU A 92 -12.55 10.92 -25.63
C GLU A 92 -12.86 12.05 -24.64
N ALA A 93 -11.86 12.50 -23.89
CA ALA A 93 -11.98 13.59 -22.94
C ALA A 93 -10.66 14.37 -22.86
N VAL A 94 -10.77 15.67 -22.60
CA VAL A 94 -9.61 16.57 -22.45
C VAL A 94 -9.41 16.97 -21.00
N LEU A 95 -8.19 17.42 -20.67
CA LEU A 95 -7.82 17.73 -19.27
C LEU A 95 -8.75 18.76 -18.60
N SER A 96 -9.27 19.74 -19.35
CA SER A 96 -10.20 20.74 -18.83
C SER A 96 -11.57 20.19 -18.41
N GLU A 97 -11.90 18.98 -18.81
CA GLU A 97 -13.13 18.26 -18.44
C GLU A 97 -12.92 17.29 -17.26
N MET A 98 -11.66 17.14 -16.84
CA MET A 98 -11.31 16.20 -15.75
C MET A 98 -11.48 16.84 -14.39
N PRO A 99 -11.74 16.03 -13.33
CA PRO A 99 -11.68 16.50 -11.95
C PRO A 99 -10.30 17.07 -11.61
N PRO A 100 -10.22 18.01 -10.64
CA PRO A 100 -8.95 18.63 -10.24
C PRO A 100 -7.86 17.63 -9.85
N GLU A 101 -8.24 16.51 -9.22
CA GLU A 101 -7.35 15.42 -8.81
C GLU A 101 -6.60 14.81 -10.00
N PHE A 102 -7.24 14.79 -11.18
CA PHE A 102 -6.60 14.28 -12.38
C PHE A 102 -5.41 15.14 -12.79
N GLY A 103 -5.56 16.48 -12.74
CA GLY A 103 -4.48 17.42 -12.98
C GLY A 103 -3.34 17.29 -11.97
N ALA A 104 -3.67 17.05 -10.70
CA ALA A 104 -2.68 16.81 -9.64
C ALA A 104 -1.86 15.54 -9.92
N VAL A 105 -2.52 14.42 -10.25
CA VAL A 105 -1.82 13.16 -10.60
C VAL A 105 -0.96 13.31 -11.86
N LEU A 106 -1.43 14.03 -12.89
CA LEU A 106 -0.60 14.33 -14.06
C LEU A 106 0.67 15.09 -13.69
N GLN A 107 0.58 16.05 -12.76
CA GLN A 107 1.76 16.79 -12.31
C GLN A 107 2.71 15.92 -11.50
N GLU A 108 2.20 15.10 -10.57
CA GLU A 108 3.00 14.13 -9.82
C GLU A 108 3.70 13.13 -10.76
N CYS A 109 3.02 12.67 -11.80
CA CYS A 109 3.61 11.80 -12.83
C CYS A 109 4.76 12.47 -13.58
N ARG A 110 4.69 13.78 -13.87
CA ARG A 110 5.82 14.51 -14.49
C ARG A 110 7.01 14.59 -13.55
N VAL A 111 6.76 14.94 -12.28
CA VAL A 111 7.81 15.00 -11.25
C VAL A 111 8.46 13.63 -11.08
N ALA A 112 7.68 12.56 -11.01
CA ALA A 112 8.19 11.20 -10.85
C ALA A 112 8.99 10.74 -12.08
N LYS A 113 8.56 11.09 -13.30
CA LYS A 113 9.34 10.81 -14.52
C LYS A 113 10.70 11.49 -14.48
N GLU A 114 10.74 12.77 -14.12
CA GLU A 114 12.02 13.52 -14.00
C GLU A 114 12.89 12.94 -12.89
N ALA A 115 12.34 12.72 -11.70
CA ALA A 115 13.06 12.18 -10.56
C ALA A 115 13.62 10.78 -10.79
N SER A 116 12.89 9.92 -11.55
CA SER A 116 13.37 8.59 -11.91
C SER A 116 14.41 8.57 -13.03
N GLY A 117 14.78 9.73 -13.61
CA GLY A 117 15.62 9.78 -14.80
C GLY A 117 14.95 9.18 -16.05
N GLY A 118 13.61 9.12 -16.06
CA GLY A 118 12.80 8.56 -17.14
C GLY A 118 12.55 7.05 -17.04
N TRP A 119 13.08 6.35 -16.03
CA TRP A 119 12.80 4.93 -15.83
C TRP A 119 11.33 4.64 -15.45
N PHE A 120 10.62 5.61 -14.87
CA PHE A 120 9.19 5.64 -14.76
C PHE A 120 8.64 6.66 -15.77
N ASP A 121 7.90 6.19 -16.76
CA ASP A 121 7.23 7.07 -17.74
C ASP A 121 5.79 6.59 -18.00
N PRO A 122 4.79 7.20 -17.36
CA PRO A 122 3.40 6.81 -17.54
C PRO A 122 2.85 7.14 -18.94
N TRP A 123 3.53 7.97 -19.75
CA TRP A 123 3.12 8.26 -21.14
C TRP A 123 3.69 7.27 -22.15
N ALA A 124 4.73 6.51 -21.79
CA ALA A 124 5.32 5.46 -22.63
C ALA A 124 4.57 4.12 -22.55
N MET A 125 3.49 4.06 -21.77
CA MET A 125 2.75 2.81 -21.56
C MET A 125 1.89 2.45 -22.79
N PRO A 126 1.71 1.15 -23.10
CA PRO A 126 0.82 0.69 -24.16
C PRO A 126 -0.59 1.25 -23.96
N GLY A 127 -1.13 1.88 -25.01
CA GLY A 127 -2.45 2.54 -24.97
C GLY A 127 -2.44 3.95 -24.38
N GLY A 128 -1.27 4.55 -24.15
CA GLY A 128 -1.10 5.93 -23.70
C GLY A 128 -0.98 6.08 -22.19
N PHE A 129 -1.32 7.25 -21.67
CA PHE A 129 -1.13 7.63 -20.26
C PHE A 129 -1.68 6.60 -19.27
N ASP A 130 -0.81 6.05 -18.42
CA ASP A 130 -1.16 5.08 -17.38
C ASP A 130 -0.45 5.42 -16.06
N PRO A 131 -1.17 5.99 -15.07
CA PRO A 131 -0.59 6.41 -13.81
C PRO A 131 -0.53 5.30 -12.77
N THR A 132 -0.82 4.03 -13.09
CA THR A 132 -1.03 2.96 -12.11
C THR A 132 0.20 2.65 -11.25
N GLY A 133 1.43 2.93 -11.73
CA GLY A 133 2.66 2.81 -10.95
C GLY A 133 2.98 4.02 -10.05
N LEU A 134 2.01 4.92 -9.83
CA LEU A 134 2.12 6.07 -8.92
C LEU A 134 0.81 6.30 -8.15
N VAL A 135 -0.32 6.13 -8.84
CA VAL A 135 -1.62 6.57 -8.31
C VAL A 135 -2.06 5.79 -7.09
N LYS A 136 -1.58 4.57 -6.91
CA LYS A 136 -1.86 3.77 -5.71
C LYS A 136 -1.20 4.40 -4.47
N GLY A 137 0.07 4.75 -4.56
CA GLY A 137 0.78 5.50 -3.52
C GLY A 137 0.11 6.84 -3.23
N TRP A 138 -0.28 7.58 -4.28
CA TRP A 138 -0.99 8.85 -4.15
C TRP A 138 -2.34 8.71 -3.43
N ALA A 139 -3.12 7.68 -3.73
CA ALA A 139 -4.40 7.42 -3.07
C ALA A 139 -4.22 7.05 -1.58
N ILE A 140 -3.19 6.25 -1.26
CA ILE A 140 -2.85 5.91 0.13
C ILE A 140 -2.51 7.18 0.91
N GLU A 141 -1.72 8.10 0.37
CA GLU A 141 -1.37 9.34 1.06
C GLU A 141 -2.60 10.20 1.34
N ARG A 142 -3.53 10.34 0.39
CA ARG A 142 -4.80 11.04 0.59
C ARG A 142 -5.66 10.36 1.67
N ALA A 143 -5.70 9.04 1.69
CA ALA A 143 -6.37 8.28 2.75
C ALA A 143 -5.69 8.47 4.12
N MET A 144 -4.35 8.59 4.16
CA MET A 144 -3.60 8.89 5.37
C MET A 144 -3.87 10.31 5.90
N ASP A 145 -4.13 11.28 5.01
CA ASP A 145 -4.49 12.64 5.39
C ASP A 145 -5.83 12.68 6.15
N GLU A 146 -6.81 11.84 5.77
CA GLU A 146 -8.06 11.68 6.52
C GLU A 146 -7.81 11.17 7.95
N LEU A 147 -6.89 10.20 8.10
CA LEU A 147 -6.56 9.65 9.42
C LEU A 147 -5.79 10.67 10.28
N ARG A 148 -4.86 11.43 9.68
CA ARG A 148 -4.15 12.53 10.38
C ARG A 148 -5.11 13.63 10.78
N GLY A 149 -5.99 14.07 9.85
CA GLY A 149 -6.99 15.10 10.08
C GLY A 149 -7.99 14.76 11.19
N ALA A 150 -8.29 13.48 11.37
CA ALA A 150 -9.11 12.99 12.47
C ALA A 150 -8.38 12.98 13.84
N GLY A 151 -7.07 13.25 13.87
CA GLY A 151 -6.27 13.33 15.10
C GLY A 151 -5.78 11.97 15.63
N LEU A 152 -5.67 10.94 14.79
CA LEU A 152 -5.04 9.69 15.19
C LEU A 152 -3.54 9.92 15.51
N PRO A 153 -3.01 9.37 16.61
CA PRO A 153 -1.59 9.53 16.96
C PRO A 153 -0.65 8.65 16.11
N GLY A 154 -1.20 7.68 15.38
CA GLY A 154 -0.45 6.81 14.48
C GLY A 154 -1.37 5.94 13.64
N ALA A 155 -0.97 5.73 12.40
CA ALA A 155 -1.64 4.81 11.50
C ALA A 155 -0.65 4.24 10.47
N LEU A 156 -1.04 3.08 9.90
CA LEU A 156 -0.39 2.44 8.77
C LEU A 156 -1.45 1.96 7.79
N ILE A 157 -1.26 2.24 6.50
CA ILE A 157 -2.04 1.68 5.40
C ILE A 157 -1.08 0.90 4.49
N ASN A 158 -1.44 -0.36 4.19
CA ASN A 158 -0.74 -1.19 3.21
C ASN A 158 -1.71 -1.54 2.07
N GLY A 159 -1.38 -1.16 0.86
CA GLY A 159 -2.12 -1.46 -0.37
C GLY A 159 -1.28 -2.30 -1.34
N GLY A 160 -1.24 -3.64 -1.13
CA GLY A 160 -0.55 -4.56 -2.03
C GLY A 160 0.98 -4.44 -2.01
N GLY A 161 1.58 -4.08 -0.87
CA GLY A 161 3.03 -3.93 -0.72
C GLY A 161 3.50 -2.48 -0.68
N ASP A 162 2.65 -1.51 -1.05
CA ASP A 162 2.94 -0.09 -0.86
C ASP A 162 2.35 0.36 0.47
N VAL A 163 3.20 0.91 1.31
CA VAL A 163 2.87 1.20 2.71
C VAL A 163 3.18 2.65 3.03
N ALA A 164 2.20 3.36 3.57
CA ALA A 164 2.43 4.61 4.28
C ALA A 164 2.15 4.45 5.76
N ALA A 165 2.88 5.19 6.58
CA ALA A 165 2.70 5.22 8.02
C ALA A 165 2.99 6.62 8.58
N PHE A 166 2.43 6.89 9.76
CA PHE A 166 2.84 8.03 10.58
C PHE A 166 2.70 7.70 12.07
N GLY A 167 3.36 8.49 12.90
CA GLY A 167 3.37 8.27 14.34
C GLY A 167 4.00 6.93 14.72
N SER A 168 3.49 6.28 15.76
CA SER A 168 4.00 4.98 16.22
C SER A 168 2.89 3.95 16.33
N PRO A 169 3.22 2.63 16.31
CA PRO A 169 2.25 1.55 16.52
C PRO A 169 1.70 1.48 17.97
N GLY A 170 1.92 2.50 18.79
CA GLY A 170 1.48 2.53 20.19
C GLY A 170 2.41 1.82 21.17
N THR A 171 3.58 1.39 20.72
CA THR A 171 4.58 0.65 21.52
C THR A 171 5.85 1.46 21.80
N GLY A 172 5.91 2.72 21.33
CA GLY A 172 7.14 3.55 21.37
C GLY A 172 8.19 3.13 20.35
N GLN A 173 7.89 2.14 19.50
CA GLN A 173 8.75 1.66 18.40
C GLN A 173 8.35 2.32 17.09
N ARG A 174 9.22 2.25 16.08
CA ARG A 174 8.91 2.61 14.70
C ARG A 174 8.04 1.55 14.04
N TRP A 175 7.37 1.89 12.96
CA TRP A 175 6.64 0.93 12.13
C TRP A 175 7.61 -0.01 11.43
N ARG A 176 7.27 -1.30 11.42
CA ARG A 176 8.06 -2.36 10.78
C ARG A 176 7.29 -2.96 9.63
N VAL A 177 7.92 -3.01 8.46
CA VAL A 177 7.33 -3.56 7.24
C VAL A 177 8.19 -4.70 6.72
N GLY A 178 7.58 -5.86 6.51
CA GLY A 178 8.23 -7.01 5.90
C GLY A 178 8.23 -6.89 4.38
N ILE A 179 9.39 -6.97 3.76
CA ILE A 179 9.55 -7.04 2.31
C ILE A 179 9.50 -8.51 1.89
N ARG A 180 8.54 -8.86 1.02
CA ARG A 180 8.33 -10.25 0.57
C ARG A 180 9.52 -10.74 -0.25
N HIS A 181 9.86 -12.02 -0.05
CA HIS A 181 10.87 -12.67 -0.87
C HIS A 181 10.28 -13.02 -2.25
N PRO A 182 10.92 -12.59 -3.37
CA PRO A 182 10.32 -12.67 -4.70
C PRO A 182 10.02 -14.11 -5.19
N TRP A 183 10.67 -15.12 -4.64
CA TRP A 183 10.49 -16.52 -5.06
C TRP A 183 9.94 -17.43 -3.96
N ARG A 184 9.78 -16.93 -2.74
CA ARG A 184 9.27 -17.72 -1.59
C ARG A 184 8.14 -16.94 -0.96
N ALA A 185 6.89 -17.27 -1.36
CA ALA A 185 5.69 -16.51 -0.99
C ALA A 185 5.50 -16.34 0.53
N GLU A 186 5.91 -17.35 1.32
CA GLU A 186 5.77 -17.34 2.78
C GLU A 186 7.00 -16.78 3.51
N ALA A 187 8.02 -16.29 2.78
CA ALA A 187 9.24 -15.74 3.36
C ALA A 187 9.34 -14.24 3.14
N LEU A 188 10.00 -13.57 4.09
CA LEU A 188 10.46 -12.21 3.93
C LEU A 188 11.91 -12.21 3.43
N ALA A 189 12.23 -11.28 2.54
CA ALA A 189 13.62 -10.99 2.18
C ALA A 189 14.30 -10.22 3.32
N CYS A 190 13.61 -9.20 3.84
CA CYS A 190 14.06 -8.41 4.99
C CYS A 190 12.87 -7.76 5.70
N ILE A 191 13.15 -7.10 6.82
CA ILE A 191 12.23 -6.21 7.51
C ILE A 191 12.87 -4.84 7.57
N VAL A 192 12.09 -3.79 7.27
CA VAL A 192 12.54 -2.40 7.32
C VAL A 192 11.73 -1.62 8.36
N GLU A 193 12.37 -0.68 9.04
CA GLU A 193 11.69 0.32 9.86
C GLU A 193 11.39 1.55 9.01
N ILE A 194 10.18 2.10 9.14
CA ILE A 194 9.76 3.29 8.40
C ILE A 194 9.13 4.33 9.33
N ASP A 195 9.26 5.60 8.95
CA ASP A 195 8.55 6.72 9.57
C ASP A 195 7.48 7.30 8.64
N ALA A 196 7.59 7.04 7.32
CA ALA A 196 6.67 7.58 6.32
C ALA A 196 6.25 6.53 5.29
N ALA A 197 7.09 6.19 4.31
CA ALA A 197 6.65 5.38 3.19
C ALA A 197 7.67 4.30 2.76
N VAL A 198 7.15 3.19 2.25
CA VAL A 198 7.89 2.17 1.50
C VAL A 198 7.00 1.59 0.41
N ALA A 199 7.54 1.50 -0.80
CA ALA A 199 6.90 0.86 -1.95
C ALA A 199 7.76 -0.28 -2.48
N THR A 200 7.12 -1.33 -3.00
CA THR A 200 7.83 -2.46 -3.60
C THR A 200 7.19 -2.86 -4.91
N SER A 201 7.99 -2.92 -5.97
CA SER A 201 7.61 -3.39 -7.30
C SER A 201 8.43 -4.62 -7.71
N GLY A 202 7.80 -5.52 -8.49
CA GLY A 202 8.48 -6.71 -9.00
C GLY A 202 7.65 -7.47 -10.00
N GLY A 203 8.32 -8.21 -10.90
CA GLY A 203 7.67 -8.99 -11.93
C GLY A 203 6.83 -10.18 -11.43
N TYR A 204 6.97 -10.55 -10.15
CA TYR A 204 6.24 -11.67 -9.54
C TYR A 204 4.79 -11.30 -9.16
N GLU A 205 4.42 -10.03 -9.12
CA GLU A 205 3.09 -9.61 -8.64
C GLU A 205 2.01 -9.74 -9.71
N ARG A 206 2.29 -9.33 -10.96
CA ARG A 206 1.30 -9.23 -12.04
C ARG A 206 1.81 -9.74 -13.40
N GLY A 207 2.92 -10.48 -13.46
CA GLY A 207 3.53 -10.92 -14.71
C GLY A 207 4.21 -9.75 -15.48
N PRO A 208 4.34 -9.81 -16.82
CA PRO A 208 5.12 -8.86 -17.62
C PRO A 208 4.40 -7.52 -17.85
N HIS A 209 4.02 -6.83 -16.77
CA HIS A 209 3.30 -5.54 -16.81
C HIS A 209 4.22 -4.32 -16.74
N LEU A 210 5.49 -4.52 -16.36
CA LEU A 210 6.48 -3.46 -16.32
C LEU A 210 7.02 -3.22 -17.72
N ILE A 211 6.96 -1.99 -18.19
CA ILE A 211 7.40 -1.59 -19.55
C ILE A 211 8.64 -0.72 -19.43
N ASP A 212 9.67 -1.05 -20.20
CA ASP A 212 10.84 -0.19 -20.38
C ASP A 212 10.45 0.99 -21.28
N PRO A 213 10.45 2.23 -20.75
CA PRO A 213 10.04 3.40 -21.52
C PRO A 213 10.91 3.66 -22.77
N GLY A 214 12.17 3.24 -22.74
CA GLY A 214 13.11 3.42 -23.85
C GLY A 214 12.86 2.47 -25.02
N THR A 215 12.30 1.29 -24.76
CA THR A 215 12.08 0.25 -25.79
C THR A 215 10.61 0.00 -26.08
N GLY A 216 9.71 0.37 -25.15
CA GLY A 216 8.28 0.04 -25.21
C GLY A 216 7.99 -1.46 -24.99
N LEU A 217 8.95 -2.24 -24.57
CA LEU A 217 8.82 -3.69 -24.35
C LEU A 217 8.77 -4.01 -22.85
N PRO A 218 8.13 -5.13 -22.47
CA PRO A 218 8.21 -5.62 -21.11
C PRO A 218 9.65 -5.81 -20.65
N ALA A 219 9.98 -5.27 -19.48
CA ALA A 219 11.26 -5.42 -18.83
C ALA A 219 11.11 -5.53 -17.32
N ALA A 220 11.88 -6.42 -16.73
CA ALA A 220 12.06 -6.51 -15.29
C ALA A 220 13.51 -6.89 -15.01
N ARG A 221 14.37 -5.87 -14.81
CA ARG A 221 15.80 -6.07 -14.48
C ARG A 221 15.98 -6.38 -12.99
N ALA A 222 14.92 -6.21 -12.19
CA ALA A 222 14.86 -6.64 -10.80
C ALA A 222 13.82 -7.73 -10.60
N ALA A 223 14.12 -8.69 -9.71
CA ALA A 223 13.11 -9.60 -9.16
C ALA A 223 12.23 -8.88 -8.15
N SER A 224 12.82 -8.00 -7.32
CA SER A 224 12.12 -7.12 -6.38
C SER A 224 12.88 -5.81 -6.27
N ALA A 225 12.17 -4.70 -6.27
CA ALA A 225 12.68 -3.35 -6.08
C ALA A 225 11.89 -2.63 -5.01
N THR A 226 12.54 -2.21 -3.95
CA THR A 226 11.92 -1.52 -2.81
C THR A 226 12.52 -0.13 -2.70
N VAL A 227 11.68 0.89 -2.48
CA VAL A 227 12.10 2.26 -2.22
C VAL A 227 11.42 2.76 -0.96
N THR A 228 12.22 3.31 -0.03
CA THR A 228 11.74 4.06 1.13
C THR A 228 11.88 5.55 0.90
N GLY A 229 11.00 6.36 1.49
CA GLY A 229 11.10 7.82 1.36
C GLY A 229 9.96 8.56 2.07
N PRO A 230 9.96 9.90 1.99
CA PRO A 230 8.96 10.72 2.67
C PRO A 230 7.58 10.73 1.99
N ASN A 231 7.50 10.42 0.69
CA ASN A 231 6.29 10.46 -0.11
C ASN A 231 6.07 9.13 -0.83
N LEU A 232 4.91 8.49 -0.61
CA LEU A 232 4.63 7.16 -1.14
C LEU A 232 4.37 7.17 -2.64
N ALA A 233 3.72 8.21 -3.18
CA ALA A 233 3.47 8.30 -4.61
C ALA A 233 4.77 8.28 -5.42
N LEU A 234 5.75 9.06 -4.97
CA LEU A 234 7.06 9.07 -5.61
C LEU A 234 7.83 7.77 -5.33
N ALA A 235 7.76 7.21 -4.12
CA ALA A 235 8.40 5.93 -3.82
C ALA A 235 7.85 4.77 -4.68
N ASP A 236 6.54 4.71 -4.96
CA ASP A 236 5.88 3.73 -5.84
C ASP A 236 6.41 3.86 -7.28
N ALA A 237 6.45 5.09 -7.81
CA ALA A 237 7.00 5.37 -9.13
C ALA A 237 8.50 5.01 -9.23
N LEU A 238 9.30 5.35 -8.22
CA LEU A 238 10.73 5.02 -8.17
C LEU A 238 10.95 3.51 -8.06
N ALA A 239 10.17 2.80 -7.24
CA ALA A 239 10.24 1.34 -7.14
C ALA A 239 9.91 0.68 -8.48
N THR A 240 8.89 1.18 -9.21
CA THR A 240 8.58 0.77 -10.58
C THR A 240 9.77 1.05 -11.51
N GLY A 241 10.36 2.23 -11.45
CA GLY A 241 11.54 2.58 -12.24
C GLY A 241 12.75 1.68 -11.96
N VAL A 242 13.02 1.36 -10.68
CA VAL A 242 14.10 0.44 -10.29
C VAL A 242 13.80 -0.99 -10.75
N ALA A 243 12.56 -1.43 -10.69
CA ALA A 243 12.17 -2.75 -11.18
C ALA A 243 12.43 -2.89 -12.69
N VAL A 244 12.23 -1.84 -13.47
CA VAL A 244 12.49 -1.77 -14.91
C VAL A 244 13.98 -1.60 -15.21
N GLY A 245 14.65 -0.61 -14.60
CA GLY A 245 16.00 -0.16 -14.94
C GLY A 245 17.12 -0.88 -14.17
N GLY A 246 16.78 -1.61 -13.10
CA GLY A 246 17.76 -2.33 -12.28
C GLY A 246 18.77 -1.39 -11.61
N ASP A 247 20.05 -1.75 -11.71
CA ASP A 247 21.16 -1.01 -11.09
C ASP A 247 21.28 0.44 -11.59
N GLU A 248 20.98 0.71 -12.85
CA GLU A 248 21.03 2.07 -13.42
C GLU A 248 19.97 2.98 -12.75
N ALA A 249 18.75 2.49 -12.60
CA ALA A 249 17.69 3.22 -11.92
C ALA A 249 17.93 3.31 -10.40
N LEU A 250 18.50 2.27 -9.78
CA LEU A 250 18.92 2.31 -8.37
C LEU A 250 19.94 3.42 -8.11
N ALA A 251 20.88 3.62 -9.03
CA ALA A 251 21.86 4.72 -8.94
C ALA A 251 21.19 6.11 -9.01
N VAL A 252 20.08 6.26 -9.74
CA VAL A 252 19.29 7.49 -9.73
C VAL A 252 18.68 7.73 -8.36
N VAL A 253 18.07 6.68 -7.75
CA VAL A 253 17.48 6.79 -6.39
C VAL A 253 18.54 7.17 -5.36
N ALA A 254 19.78 6.66 -5.48
CA ALA A 254 20.88 7.02 -4.59
C ALA A 254 21.21 8.53 -4.58
N GLY A 255 20.89 9.24 -5.65
CA GLY A 255 21.06 10.70 -5.77
C GLY A 255 19.89 11.52 -5.25
N LEU A 256 18.77 10.90 -4.84
CA LEU A 256 17.56 11.61 -4.43
C LEU A 256 17.53 11.83 -2.90
N PRO A 257 17.53 13.09 -2.44
CA PRO A 257 17.46 13.37 -1.00
C PRO A 257 16.23 12.76 -0.33
N GLY A 258 16.46 12.02 0.76
CA GLY A 258 15.39 11.42 1.56
C GLY A 258 14.82 10.10 1.01
N TYR A 259 15.30 9.63 -0.15
CA TYR A 259 14.93 8.32 -0.70
C TYR A 259 16.08 7.33 -0.60
N ALA A 260 15.75 6.06 -0.37
CA ALA A 260 16.71 4.97 -0.39
C ALA A 260 16.11 3.75 -1.08
N GLY A 261 16.91 3.04 -1.87
CA GLY A 261 16.49 1.90 -2.68
C GLY A 261 17.16 0.60 -2.27
N TYR A 262 16.44 -0.50 -2.43
CA TYR A 262 16.91 -1.88 -2.26
C TYR A 262 16.44 -2.73 -3.43
N LEU A 263 17.36 -3.47 -4.01
CA LEU A 263 17.18 -4.24 -5.23
C LEU A 263 17.58 -5.70 -4.99
N ILE A 264 16.69 -6.63 -5.36
CA ILE A 264 17.01 -8.06 -5.51
C ILE A 264 17.02 -8.38 -6.99
N ARG A 265 18.20 -8.76 -7.52
CA ARG A 265 18.36 -9.11 -8.96
C ARG A 265 17.77 -10.49 -9.26
N PRO A 266 17.43 -10.81 -10.53
CA PRO A 266 16.90 -12.11 -10.90
C PRO A 266 17.79 -13.30 -10.49
N GLY A 267 19.10 -13.10 -10.36
CA GLY A 267 20.05 -14.09 -9.86
C GLY A 267 20.15 -14.22 -8.34
N GLY A 268 19.35 -13.46 -7.58
CA GLY A 268 19.30 -13.49 -6.12
C GLY A 268 20.36 -12.63 -5.41
N SER A 269 21.24 -11.96 -6.12
CA SER A 269 22.15 -10.98 -5.52
C SER A 269 21.40 -9.68 -5.21
N GLU A 270 21.82 -9.01 -4.15
CA GLU A 270 21.18 -7.83 -3.61
C GLU A 270 22.06 -6.59 -3.76
N ALA A 271 21.46 -5.42 -3.76
CA ALA A 271 22.13 -4.13 -3.64
C ALA A 271 21.20 -3.14 -2.94
N ASP A 272 21.75 -2.19 -2.24
CA ASP A 272 21.03 -1.05 -1.67
C ASP A 272 21.85 0.24 -1.83
N THR A 273 21.16 1.38 -1.68
CA THR A 273 21.78 2.71 -1.78
C THR A 273 22.34 3.22 -0.45
N GLY A 274 22.22 2.45 0.63
CA GLY A 274 22.32 2.95 2.00
C GLY A 274 21.08 3.74 2.41
N GLY A 275 20.93 3.99 3.71
CA GLY A 275 19.82 4.79 4.25
C GLY A 275 18.51 4.03 4.49
N ILE A 276 18.42 2.74 4.17
CA ILE A 276 17.32 1.88 4.59
C ILE A 276 17.60 1.33 6.00
N ASP A 277 16.65 1.51 6.91
CA ASP A 277 16.74 1.01 8.28
C ASP A 277 16.31 -0.47 8.34
N PHE A 278 17.21 -1.37 7.99
CA PHE A 278 16.97 -2.80 8.10
C PHE A 278 16.92 -3.24 9.57
N VAL A 279 15.90 -4.04 9.92
CA VAL A 279 15.83 -4.70 11.22
C VAL A 279 16.76 -5.90 11.20
N ARG A 280 17.74 -5.91 12.10
CA ARG A 280 18.71 -7.00 12.28
C ARG A 280 18.24 -8.03 13.29
#